data_4a7f5a20431016c7d877d44482e9c52d
#
_entry.id   4a7f5a20431016c7d877d44482e9c52d
#
_cell.length_a   1.000
_cell.length_b   1.000
_cell.length_c   1.000
_cell.angle_alpha   90.00
_cell.angle_beta   90.00
_cell.angle_gamma   90.00
#
_symmetry.space_group_name_H-M   'P 1'
#
loop_
_entity.id
_entity.type
_entity.pdbx_description
1 polymer ?
#
loop_
_entity_poly.entity_id
_entity_poly.type
_entity_poly.pdbx_seq_one_letter_code
_entity_poly.pdbx_strand_id
1 'polypeptide(L)'
;DGQEDTRVRIQLLMKRLGHLGKYSLYDYLDNLDYLGDRSNRKILMGNLLYLPFAGLLFVQPAVGSIGIVVCMLWHILTYFREKKVIEPYIVSFAYVLRLVDVCEELEKQKIPVYEKELGELRKALKSLRELRRGSYWVMAGNQGQIGGNPLDILSDYLRMILHLDILQFNCMLQKLRKKTGQVEI
;
A
#
# COMPACT_ATOMS: atom_id res chain seq x y z
N ASP A 1 -37.65 -11.76 0.50
CA ASP A 1 -36.76 -11.16 1.54
C ASP A 1 -35.30 -11.58 1.39
N GLY A 2 -34.93 -12.87 1.30
CA GLY A 2 -33.51 -13.28 1.22
C GLY A 2 -32.76 -12.82 -0.04
N GLN A 3 -33.43 -12.71 -1.18
CA GLN A 3 -32.83 -12.23 -2.43
C GLN A 3 -32.60 -10.71 -2.41
N GLU A 4 -33.49 -9.98 -1.80
CA GLU A 4 -33.41 -8.53 -1.66
C GLU A 4 -32.25 -8.11 -0.73
N ASP A 5 -32.08 -8.81 0.37
CA ASP A 5 -30.96 -8.64 1.32
C ASP A 5 -29.61 -8.94 0.65
N THR A 6 -29.53 -9.98 -0.15
CA THR A 6 -28.33 -10.34 -0.91
C THR A 6 -27.99 -9.26 -1.95
N ARG A 7 -29.00 -8.75 -2.66
CA ARG A 7 -28.83 -7.66 -3.64
C ARG A 7 -28.30 -6.39 -3.00
N VAL A 8 -28.86 -5.98 -1.86
CA VAL A 8 -28.42 -4.80 -1.11
C VAL A 8 -26.99 -4.96 -0.64
N ARG A 9 -26.62 -6.14 -0.13
CA ARG A 9 -25.24 -6.43 0.30
C ARG A 9 -24.25 -6.34 -0.86
N ILE A 10 -24.58 -6.92 -2.02
CA ILE A 10 -23.75 -6.83 -3.22
C ILE A 10 -23.57 -5.36 -3.66
N GLN A 11 -24.65 -4.57 -3.65
CA GLN A 11 -24.58 -3.15 -3.98
C GLN A 11 -23.69 -2.38 -3.00
N LEU A 12 -23.75 -2.66 -1.71
CA LEU A 12 -22.88 -2.07 -0.70
C LEU A 12 -21.41 -2.45 -0.90
N LEU A 13 -21.14 -3.72 -1.26
CA LEU A 13 -19.79 -4.19 -1.59
C LEU A 13 -19.22 -3.48 -2.82
N MET A 14 -20.03 -3.34 -3.88
CA MET A 14 -19.63 -2.60 -5.09
C MET A 14 -19.40 -1.11 -4.80
N LYS A 15 -20.23 -0.50 -3.94
CA LYS A 15 -20.02 0.88 -3.49
C LYS A 15 -18.70 1.02 -2.70
N ARG A 16 -18.33 0.03 -1.93
CA ARG A 16 -17.07 -0.04 -1.16
C ARG A 16 -15.84 -0.15 -2.04
N LEU A 17 -15.96 -0.79 -3.21
CA LEU A 17 -14.90 -0.85 -4.21
C LEU A 17 -14.50 0.57 -4.68
N GLY A 18 -15.48 1.47 -4.83
CA GLY A 18 -15.26 2.83 -5.27
C GLY A 18 -14.84 2.94 -6.73
N HIS A 19 -14.36 4.12 -7.12
CA HIS A 19 -13.83 4.36 -8.45
C HIS A 19 -12.30 4.34 -8.47
N LEU A 20 -11.73 3.97 -9.60
CA LEU A 20 -10.28 3.92 -9.84
C LEU A 20 -9.60 5.30 -9.77
N GLY A 21 -10.34 6.39 -9.70
CA GLY A 21 -9.80 7.74 -9.73
C GLY A 21 -9.31 8.16 -11.12
N LYS A 22 -8.24 8.96 -11.15
CA LYS A 22 -7.69 9.54 -12.39
C LYS A 22 -6.79 8.57 -13.18
N TYR A 23 -6.39 7.46 -12.57
CA TYR A 23 -5.36 6.58 -13.12
C TYR A 23 -5.99 5.30 -13.68
N SER A 24 -5.63 4.95 -14.90
CA SER A 24 -6.00 3.66 -15.50
C SER A 24 -5.24 2.52 -14.83
N LEU A 25 -5.95 1.48 -14.41
CA LEU A 25 -5.34 0.31 -13.78
C LEU A 25 -4.34 -0.37 -14.72
N TYR A 26 -4.73 -0.54 -15.98
CA TYR A 26 -3.94 -1.23 -17.00
C TYR A 26 -2.67 -0.47 -17.32
N ASP A 27 -2.74 0.86 -17.51
CA ASP A 27 -1.59 1.69 -17.87
C ASP A 27 -0.45 1.62 -16.84
N TYR A 28 -0.79 1.41 -15.57
CA TYR A 28 0.21 1.36 -14.51
C TYR A 28 0.64 -0.06 -14.12
N LEU A 29 -0.23 -1.06 -14.22
CA LEU A 29 0.15 -2.45 -13.93
C LEU A 29 0.97 -3.06 -15.06
N ASP A 30 0.63 -2.76 -16.31
CA ASP A 30 1.38 -3.27 -17.48
C ASP A 30 2.74 -2.56 -17.64
N ASN A 31 2.88 -1.37 -17.08
CA ASN A 31 4.08 -0.55 -17.19
C ASN A 31 4.92 -0.49 -15.90
N LEU A 32 4.87 -1.52 -15.07
CA LEU A 32 5.67 -1.59 -13.83
C LEU A 32 7.19 -1.53 -14.09
N ASP A 33 7.63 -1.86 -15.27
CA ASP A 33 9.04 -1.84 -15.66
C ASP A 33 9.62 -0.43 -15.71
N TYR A 34 8.79 0.59 -15.97
CA TYR A 34 9.23 2.00 -15.89
C TYR A 34 9.70 2.44 -14.50
N LEU A 35 9.27 1.74 -13.45
CA LEU A 35 9.75 2.02 -12.10
C LEU A 35 11.20 1.60 -11.85
N GLY A 36 11.80 0.84 -12.78
CA GLY A 36 13.16 0.33 -12.63
C GLY A 36 13.32 -0.56 -11.40
N ASP A 37 14.56 -0.91 -11.07
CA ASP A 37 14.85 -1.71 -9.88
C ASP A 37 14.88 -0.80 -8.63
N ARG A 38 13.86 -0.95 -7.77
CA ARG A 38 13.69 -0.16 -6.55
C ARG A 38 14.19 -0.94 -5.34
N SER A 39 15.29 -0.47 -4.78
CA SER A 39 15.87 -1.04 -3.58
C SER A 39 15.53 -0.24 -2.33
N ASN A 40 15.10 -0.94 -1.29
CA ASN A 40 14.83 -0.33 0.03
C ASN A 40 16.09 0.08 0.79
N ARG A 41 17.31 -0.32 0.32
CA ARG A 41 18.57 -0.08 1.03
C ARG A 41 18.81 1.39 1.33
N LYS A 42 18.56 2.29 0.36
CA LYS A 42 18.77 3.73 0.53
C LYS A 42 17.87 4.31 1.63
N ILE A 43 16.60 3.91 1.65
CA ILE A 43 15.61 4.35 2.65
C ILE A 43 16.00 3.82 4.03
N LEU A 44 16.35 2.54 4.13
CA LEU A 44 16.78 1.93 5.39
C LEU A 44 18.07 2.56 5.94
N MET A 45 19.04 2.83 5.07
CA MET A 45 20.27 3.54 5.48
C MET A 45 19.98 4.97 5.94
N GLY A 46 19.05 5.68 5.27
CA GLY A 46 18.58 6.98 5.71
C GLY A 46 17.94 6.92 7.10
N ASN A 47 17.05 5.93 7.33
CA ASN A 47 16.42 5.74 8.63
C ASN A 47 17.45 5.40 9.73
N LEU A 48 18.54 4.72 9.39
CA LEU A 48 19.61 4.40 10.34
C LEU A 48 20.35 5.67 10.85
N LEU A 49 20.35 6.77 10.07
CA LEU A 49 20.97 8.04 10.49
C LEU A 49 20.32 8.66 11.74
N TYR A 50 19.10 8.30 12.07
CA TYR A 50 18.48 8.77 13.31
C TYR A 50 19.17 8.22 14.57
N LEU A 51 19.78 7.03 14.51
CA LEU A 51 20.41 6.38 15.66
C LEU A 51 21.60 7.18 16.25
N PRO A 52 22.60 7.63 15.45
CA PRO A 52 23.70 8.41 16.00
C PRO A 52 23.24 9.76 16.56
N PHE A 53 22.26 10.43 15.94
CA PHE A 53 21.73 11.69 16.47
C PHE A 53 20.90 11.48 17.73
N ALA A 54 20.16 10.37 17.84
CA ALA A 54 19.50 9.99 19.08
C ALA A 54 20.51 9.69 20.20
N GLY A 55 21.64 9.06 19.90
CA GLY A 55 22.75 8.88 20.85
C GLY A 55 23.38 10.21 21.29
N LEU A 56 23.54 11.16 20.36
CA LEU A 56 24.05 12.49 20.65
C LEU A 56 23.15 13.31 21.58
N LEU A 57 21.85 13.04 21.65
CA LEU A 57 20.95 13.69 22.61
C LEU A 57 21.39 13.50 24.06
N PHE A 58 22.03 12.37 24.38
CA PHE A 58 22.52 12.09 25.74
C PHE A 58 23.85 12.76 26.07
N VAL A 59 24.67 13.08 25.05
CA VAL A 59 26.02 13.67 25.21
C VAL A 59 25.99 15.18 24.98
N GLN A 60 25.36 15.59 23.89
CA GLN A 60 25.21 17.01 23.49
C GLN A 60 23.79 17.23 22.96
N PRO A 61 22.81 17.54 23.83
CA PRO A 61 21.40 17.64 23.45
C PRO A 61 21.13 18.63 22.31
N ALA A 62 21.81 19.75 22.28
CA ALA A 62 21.64 20.76 21.23
C ALA A 62 22.04 20.22 19.85
N VAL A 63 23.20 19.56 19.73
CA VAL A 63 23.66 18.98 18.46
C VAL A 63 22.81 17.82 18.03
N GLY A 64 22.43 16.94 18.96
CA GLY A 64 21.52 15.81 18.69
C GLY A 64 20.16 16.28 18.17
N SER A 65 19.56 17.30 18.81
CA SER A 65 18.26 17.86 18.39
C SER A 65 18.32 18.48 17.00
N ILE A 66 19.34 19.30 16.73
CA ILE A 66 19.53 19.91 15.41
C ILE A 66 19.70 18.81 14.34
N GLY A 67 20.52 17.80 14.62
CA GLY A 67 20.75 16.68 13.71
C GLY A 67 19.46 15.92 13.38
N ILE A 68 18.62 15.63 14.38
CA ILE A 68 17.31 14.97 14.16
C ILE A 68 16.40 15.83 13.30
N VAL A 69 16.30 17.15 13.57
CA VAL A 69 15.46 18.06 12.77
C VAL A 69 15.94 18.11 11.33
N VAL A 70 17.23 18.24 11.08
CA VAL A 70 17.81 18.23 9.72
C VAL A 70 17.51 16.91 9.01
N CYS A 71 17.69 15.76 9.68
CA CYS A 71 17.31 14.46 9.13
C CYS A 71 15.82 14.37 8.80
N MET A 72 14.94 14.84 9.68
CA MET A 72 13.49 14.86 9.43
C MET A 72 13.15 15.69 8.18
N LEU A 73 13.68 16.90 8.07
CA LEU A 73 13.43 17.74 6.90
C LEU A 73 13.92 17.08 5.61
N TRP A 74 15.12 16.48 5.64
CA TRP A 74 15.65 15.73 4.50
C TRP A 74 14.75 14.56 4.10
N HIS A 75 14.29 13.79 5.08
CA HIS A 75 13.38 12.66 4.85
C HIS A 75 12.04 13.10 4.27
N ILE A 76 11.46 14.19 4.80
CA ILE A 76 10.21 14.75 4.29
C ILE A 76 10.35 15.16 2.81
N LEU A 77 11.41 15.90 2.47
CA LEU A 77 11.67 16.33 1.09
C LEU A 77 11.87 15.12 0.15
N THR A 78 12.64 14.13 0.60
CA THR A 78 12.89 12.91 -0.16
C THR A 78 11.60 12.10 -0.34
N TYR A 79 10.77 11.99 0.70
CA TYR A 79 9.49 11.32 0.65
C TYR A 79 8.57 11.91 -0.42
N PHE A 80 8.37 13.22 -0.42
CA PHE A 80 7.49 13.85 -1.42
C PHE A 80 8.00 13.69 -2.85
N ARG A 81 9.32 13.76 -3.05
CA ARG A 81 9.94 13.53 -4.35
C ARG A 81 9.72 12.09 -4.84
N GLU A 82 9.96 11.11 -4.00
CA GLU A 82 9.75 9.70 -4.32
C GLU A 82 8.27 9.38 -4.51
N LYS A 83 7.42 9.88 -3.62
CA LYS A 83 5.97 9.64 -3.66
C LYS A 83 5.34 10.15 -4.94
N LYS A 84 5.74 11.33 -5.43
CA LYS A 84 5.23 11.90 -6.68
C LYS A 84 5.39 10.94 -7.86
N VAL A 85 6.48 10.16 -7.90
CA VAL A 85 6.76 9.20 -8.98
C VAL A 85 5.93 7.92 -8.82
N ILE A 86 5.76 7.45 -7.57
CA ILE A 86 5.14 6.14 -7.31
C ILE A 86 3.65 6.21 -6.96
N GLU A 87 3.12 7.41 -6.70
CA GLU A 87 1.73 7.59 -6.26
C GLU A 87 0.70 6.95 -7.20
N PRO A 88 0.78 7.11 -8.55
CA PRO A 88 -0.15 6.45 -9.46
C PRO A 88 -0.15 4.94 -9.32
N TYR A 89 1.03 4.36 -9.14
CA TYR A 89 1.18 2.91 -8.96
C TYR A 89 0.65 2.44 -7.61
N ILE A 90 0.90 3.21 -6.53
CA ILE A 90 0.35 2.92 -5.19
C ILE A 90 -1.18 2.94 -5.24
N VAL A 91 -1.78 3.93 -5.91
CA VAL A 91 -3.24 4.05 -6.06
C VAL A 91 -3.81 2.85 -6.82
N SER A 92 -3.17 2.45 -7.92
CA SER A 92 -3.58 1.27 -8.71
C SER A 92 -3.46 -0.02 -7.89
N PHE A 93 -2.36 -0.21 -7.16
CA PHE A 93 -2.20 -1.34 -6.25
C PHE A 93 -3.23 -1.38 -5.12
N ALA A 94 -3.50 -0.25 -4.49
CA ALA A 94 -4.50 -0.16 -3.44
C ALA A 94 -5.91 -0.48 -3.96
N TYR A 95 -6.20 -0.16 -5.22
CA TYR A 95 -7.45 -0.55 -5.86
C TYR A 95 -7.53 -2.07 -6.08
N VAL A 96 -6.45 -2.71 -6.57
CA VAL A 96 -6.39 -4.17 -6.70
C VAL A 96 -6.61 -4.85 -5.35
N LEU A 97 -5.98 -4.35 -4.30
CA LEU A 97 -6.17 -4.90 -2.95
C LEU A 97 -7.61 -4.76 -2.45
N ARG A 98 -8.26 -3.62 -2.72
CA ARG A 98 -9.70 -3.45 -2.42
C ARG A 98 -10.58 -4.39 -3.23
N LEU A 99 -10.24 -4.61 -4.51
CA LEU A 99 -10.91 -5.58 -5.34
C LEU A 99 -10.82 -6.99 -4.74
N VAL A 100 -9.63 -7.38 -4.26
CA VAL A 100 -9.43 -8.67 -3.56
C VAL A 100 -10.31 -8.77 -2.32
N ASP A 101 -10.40 -7.70 -1.50
CA ASP A 101 -11.25 -7.68 -0.31
C ASP A 101 -12.73 -7.86 -0.65
N VAL A 102 -13.23 -7.15 -1.66
CA VAL A 102 -14.62 -7.25 -2.13
C VAL A 102 -14.90 -8.65 -2.68
N CYS A 103 -13.98 -9.21 -3.46
CA CYS A 103 -14.11 -10.56 -4.00
C CYS A 103 -14.12 -11.64 -2.90
N GLU A 104 -13.31 -11.49 -1.85
CA GLU A 104 -13.33 -12.40 -0.69
C GLU A 104 -14.65 -12.31 0.08
N GLU A 105 -15.24 -11.13 0.19
CA GLU A 105 -16.55 -10.98 0.83
C GLU A 105 -17.68 -11.55 -0.03
N LEU A 106 -17.62 -11.40 -1.36
CA LEU A 106 -18.56 -12.04 -2.29
C LEU A 106 -18.48 -13.57 -2.22
N GLU A 107 -17.26 -14.14 -2.13
CA GLU A 107 -17.06 -15.57 -1.96
C GLU A 107 -17.77 -16.13 -0.71
N LYS A 108 -17.75 -15.37 0.40
CA LYS A 108 -18.40 -15.78 1.66
C LYS A 108 -19.94 -15.86 1.54
N GLN A 109 -20.53 -15.13 0.60
CA GLN A 109 -21.99 -15.06 0.46
C GLN A 109 -22.61 -16.31 -0.19
N LYS A 110 -21.80 -17.24 -0.73
CA LYS A 110 -22.24 -18.53 -1.32
C LYS A 110 -23.49 -18.40 -2.19
N ILE A 111 -23.42 -17.59 -3.25
CA ILE A 111 -24.52 -17.37 -4.16
C ILE A 111 -24.59 -18.58 -5.13
N PRO A 112 -25.62 -19.45 -5.06
CA PRO A 112 -25.64 -20.71 -5.81
C PRO A 112 -25.61 -20.54 -7.34
N VAL A 113 -26.13 -19.42 -7.83
CA VAL A 113 -26.24 -19.12 -9.27
C VAL A 113 -24.87 -18.89 -9.93
N TYR A 114 -23.84 -18.50 -9.15
CA TYR A 114 -22.51 -18.12 -9.64
C TYR A 114 -21.38 -19.01 -9.12
N GLU A 115 -21.66 -20.28 -8.79
CA GLU A 115 -20.65 -21.18 -8.20
C GLU A 115 -19.43 -21.42 -9.10
N LYS A 116 -19.63 -21.47 -10.41
CA LYS A 116 -18.55 -21.66 -11.39
C LYS A 116 -17.62 -20.45 -11.43
N GLU A 117 -18.19 -19.28 -11.58
CA GLU A 117 -17.47 -17.99 -11.61
C GLU A 117 -16.76 -17.73 -10.27
N LEU A 118 -17.42 -18.04 -9.16
CA LEU A 118 -16.82 -17.98 -7.82
C LEU A 118 -15.66 -18.97 -7.67
N GLY A 119 -15.71 -20.13 -8.32
CA GLY A 119 -14.64 -21.11 -8.35
C GLY A 119 -13.37 -20.60 -9.06
N GLU A 120 -13.53 -19.94 -10.21
CA GLU A 120 -12.44 -19.31 -10.94
C GLU A 120 -11.85 -18.11 -10.16
N LEU A 121 -12.73 -17.28 -9.59
CA LEU A 121 -12.36 -16.18 -8.72
C LEU A 121 -11.52 -16.65 -7.53
N ARG A 122 -11.90 -17.75 -6.90
CA ARG A 122 -11.18 -18.36 -5.76
C ARG A 122 -9.75 -18.76 -6.11
N LYS A 123 -9.53 -19.28 -7.32
CA LYS A 123 -8.19 -19.62 -7.81
C LYS A 123 -7.34 -18.36 -7.99
N ALA A 124 -7.89 -17.31 -8.61
CA ALA A 124 -7.22 -16.04 -8.80
C ALA A 124 -6.91 -15.35 -7.46
N LEU A 125 -7.85 -15.34 -6.51
CA LEU A 125 -7.69 -14.76 -5.18
C LEU A 125 -6.56 -15.43 -4.38
N LYS A 126 -6.35 -16.73 -4.53
CA LYS A 126 -5.29 -17.44 -3.81
C LYS A 126 -3.91 -16.86 -4.10
N SER A 127 -3.64 -16.47 -5.34
CA SER A 127 -2.38 -15.85 -5.74
C SER A 127 -2.24 -14.41 -5.23
N LEU A 128 -3.35 -13.69 -5.11
CA LEU A 128 -3.38 -12.29 -4.69
C LEU A 128 -3.39 -12.12 -3.16
N ARG A 129 -3.85 -13.12 -2.40
CA ARG A 129 -3.84 -13.11 -0.93
C ARG A 129 -2.44 -12.92 -0.33
N GLU A 130 -1.42 -13.43 -0.99
CA GLU A 130 -0.04 -13.25 -0.54
C GLU A 130 0.44 -11.79 -0.71
N LEU A 131 -0.06 -11.08 -1.72
CA LEU A 131 0.21 -9.65 -1.91
C LEU A 131 -0.46 -8.80 -0.84
N ARG A 132 -1.68 -9.18 -0.44
CA ARG A 132 -2.42 -8.51 0.64
C ARG A 132 -1.70 -8.60 1.99
N ARG A 133 -1.01 -9.70 2.22
CA ARG A 133 -0.29 -9.92 3.49
C ARG A 133 0.89 -8.96 3.59
N GLY A 134 0.71 -7.89 4.35
CA GLY A 134 1.71 -6.84 4.54
C GLY A 134 1.46 -5.58 3.69
N SER A 135 0.24 -5.32 3.20
CA SER A 135 -0.13 -4.13 2.42
C SER A 135 -0.73 -2.98 3.26
N TYR A 136 -0.68 -3.08 4.58
CA TYR A 136 -1.35 -2.15 5.50
C TYR A 136 -1.03 -0.67 5.22
N TRP A 137 0.24 -0.31 5.10
CA TRP A 137 0.65 1.08 4.91
C TRP A 137 0.31 1.63 3.53
N VAL A 138 0.34 0.78 2.49
CA VAL A 138 -0.09 1.15 1.15
C VAL A 138 -1.59 1.43 1.12
N MET A 139 -2.40 0.62 1.81
CA MET A 139 -3.83 0.81 1.91
C MET A 139 -4.20 2.01 2.79
N ALA A 140 -3.59 2.15 3.96
CA ALA A 140 -3.85 3.25 4.90
C ALA A 140 -3.55 4.61 4.26
N GLY A 141 -2.47 4.72 3.47
CA GLY A 141 -2.10 5.95 2.78
C GLY A 141 -3.09 6.41 1.71
N ASN A 142 -3.96 5.52 1.24
CA ASN A 142 -4.87 5.80 0.12
C ASN A 142 -6.34 5.90 0.53
N GLN A 143 -6.67 5.67 1.80
CA GLN A 143 -8.07 5.71 2.26
C GLN A 143 -8.63 7.11 2.47
N GLY A 144 -7.82 8.17 2.37
CA GLY A 144 -8.28 9.55 2.47
C GLY A 144 -9.02 9.91 3.78
N GLN A 145 -9.10 8.96 4.70
CA GLN A 145 -9.66 9.19 6.02
C GLN A 145 -8.57 9.84 6.88
N ILE A 146 -8.53 11.14 6.81
CA ILE A 146 -8.01 11.93 7.91
C ILE A 146 -9.02 11.73 9.03
N GLY A 147 -8.91 10.61 9.72
CA GLY A 147 -9.58 10.43 10.99
C GLY A 147 -9.08 11.54 11.89
N GLY A 148 -9.97 12.34 12.45
CA GLY A 148 -9.59 13.44 13.33
C GLY A 148 -9.00 12.97 14.67
N ASN A 149 -8.54 11.73 14.75
CA ASN A 149 -7.90 11.15 15.92
C ASN A 149 -6.41 11.52 15.93
N PRO A 150 -5.87 12.09 17.01
CA PRO A 150 -4.45 12.43 17.14
C PRO A 150 -3.48 11.27 16.82
N LEU A 151 -3.89 10.03 17.09
CA LEU A 151 -3.09 8.83 16.78
C LEU A 151 -2.95 8.57 15.27
N ASP A 152 -3.98 8.88 14.48
CA ASP A 152 -3.95 8.74 13.04
C ASP A 152 -2.98 9.78 12.43
N ILE A 153 -3.02 11.00 12.94
CA ILE A 153 -2.10 12.08 12.54
C ILE A 153 -0.65 11.68 12.84
N LEU A 154 -0.38 11.18 14.06
CA LEU A 154 0.96 10.71 14.43
C LEU A 154 1.43 9.55 13.55
N SER A 155 0.55 8.61 13.25
CA SER A 155 0.81 7.48 12.36
C SER A 155 1.16 7.95 10.93
N ASP A 156 0.48 8.98 10.43
CA ASP A 156 0.75 9.57 9.11
C ASP A 156 2.13 10.25 9.08
N TYR A 157 2.50 10.98 10.12
CA TYR A 157 3.84 11.57 10.22
C TYR A 157 4.93 10.50 10.29
N LEU A 158 4.76 9.46 11.10
CA LEU A 158 5.70 8.34 11.17
C LEU A 158 5.84 7.62 9.83
N ARG A 159 4.72 7.38 9.13
CA ARG A 159 4.72 6.81 7.80
C ARG A 159 5.53 7.65 6.82
N MET A 160 5.36 8.97 6.85
CA MET A 160 6.06 9.90 5.96
C MET A 160 7.56 9.99 6.29
N ILE A 161 7.92 10.12 7.56
CA ILE A 161 9.32 10.26 8.01
C ILE A 161 10.10 8.96 7.74
N LEU A 162 9.52 7.80 8.01
CA LEU A 162 10.16 6.50 7.82
C LEU A 162 9.94 5.89 6.43
N HIS A 163 9.17 6.55 5.55
CA HIS A 163 8.82 6.08 4.21
C HIS A 163 8.14 4.69 4.19
N LEU A 164 7.29 4.41 5.17
CA LEU A 164 6.74 3.05 5.39
C LEU A 164 5.90 2.55 4.21
N ASP A 165 5.10 3.41 3.59
CA ASP A 165 4.30 3.10 2.41
C ASP A 165 5.19 2.81 1.19
N ILE A 166 6.26 3.57 0.99
CA ILE A 166 7.23 3.38 -0.09
C ILE A 166 8.00 2.07 0.11
N LEU A 167 8.48 1.82 1.33
CA LEU A 167 9.17 0.56 1.68
C LEU A 167 8.29 -0.66 1.39
N GLN A 168 7.03 -0.59 1.81
CA GLN A 168 6.07 -1.66 1.61
C GLN A 168 5.73 -1.86 0.14
N PHE A 169 5.49 -0.77 -0.60
CA PHE A 169 5.26 -0.81 -2.04
C PHE A 169 6.43 -1.46 -2.78
N ASN A 170 7.67 -1.08 -2.48
CA ASN A 170 8.85 -1.67 -3.10
C ASN A 170 8.96 -3.18 -2.80
N CYS A 171 8.63 -3.62 -1.57
CA CYS A 171 8.58 -5.05 -1.24
C CYS A 171 7.50 -5.79 -2.03
N MET A 172 6.33 -5.19 -2.21
CA MET A 172 5.25 -5.77 -3.01
C MET A 172 5.63 -5.87 -4.49
N LEU A 173 6.24 -4.82 -5.04
CA LEU A 173 6.72 -4.79 -6.41
C LEU A 173 7.75 -5.89 -6.68
N GLN A 174 8.71 -6.08 -5.76
CA GLN A 174 9.70 -7.15 -5.88
C GLN A 174 9.07 -8.57 -5.83
N LYS A 175 8.05 -8.76 -4.99
CA LYS A 175 7.32 -10.04 -4.93
C LYS A 175 6.56 -10.32 -6.23
N LEU A 176 5.94 -9.30 -6.81
CA LEU A 176 5.24 -9.43 -8.11
C LEU A 176 6.21 -9.81 -9.22
N ARG A 177 7.30 -9.08 -9.39
CA ARG A 177 8.32 -9.36 -10.41
C ARG A 177 8.88 -10.76 -10.31
N LYS A 178 9.13 -11.26 -9.08
CA LYS A 178 9.57 -12.65 -8.87
C LYS A 178 8.53 -13.67 -9.33
N LYS A 179 7.25 -13.39 -9.14
CA LYS A 179 6.16 -14.28 -9.59
C LYS A 179 5.97 -14.25 -11.10
N THR A 180 6.03 -13.07 -11.72
CA THR A 180 5.91 -12.92 -13.18
C THR A 180 7.08 -13.58 -13.89
N GLY A 181 8.31 -13.38 -13.45
CA GLY A 181 9.50 -14.04 -14.01
C GLY A 181 9.55 -15.57 -13.79
N GLN A 182 8.70 -16.14 -12.93
CA GLN A 182 8.55 -17.59 -12.77
C GLN A 182 7.49 -18.19 -13.71
N VAL A 183 6.65 -17.37 -14.32
CA VAL A 183 5.59 -17.80 -15.25
C VAL A 183 6.06 -17.77 -16.70
N GLU A 184 7.14 -17.06 -17.00
CA GLU A 184 7.72 -16.94 -18.36
C GLU A 184 8.78 -18.04 -18.67
N ILE A 185 8.97 -19.04 -17.79
CA ILE A 185 9.80 -20.23 -18.03
C ILE A 185 8.88 -21.44 -18.15
#